data_9000a8c13fd860e54bf8138d2e0b8b80
#
_entry.id   9000a8c13fd860e54bf8138d2e0b8b80
#
_cell.length_a   1.000
_cell.length_b   1.000
_cell.length_c   1.000
_cell.angle_alpha   90.00
_cell.angle_beta   90.00
_cell.angle_gamma   90.00
#
_symmetry.space_group_name_H-M   'P 1'
#
loop_
_entity.id
_entity.type
_entity.pdbx_description
1 polymer ?
#
loop_
_entity_poly.entity_id
_entity_poly.type
_entity_poly.pdbx_seq_one_letter_code
_entity_poly.pdbx_strand_id
1 'polypeptide(L)'
;SVPLYSIEGTAGLVPLFTEQTQAKPVNYIHIPNLPKCDGAIYIVGDSMYPLLKSGDIVLYKQLRDLNDIFWGDMYLLSIDIDGEEYVTVKYIQKSDREGYVRLVSQNPHHADKDVEIGRIRAIALVKASIRMNSIR
;
A
#
# COMPACT_ATOMS: atom_id res chain seq x y z
N SER A 1 -6.75 7.54 -17.03
CA SER A 1 -7.44 6.65 -16.08
C SER A 1 -6.44 5.78 -15.33
N VAL A 2 -6.81 5.39 -14.13
CA VAL A 2 -5.98 4.56 -13.26
C VAL A 2 -6.61 3.18 -13.15
N PRO A 3 -5.87 2.08 -13.45
CA PRO A 3 -6.42 0.74 -13.31
C PRO A 3 -6.61 0.39 -11.82
N LEU A 4 -7.75 -0.22 -11.51
CA LEU A 4 -8.11 -0.68 -10.18
C LEU A 4 -7.96 -2.20 -10.14
N TYR A 5 -7.22 -2.70 -9.17
CA TYR A 5 -6.95 -4.14 -9.02
C TYR A 5 -7.54 -4.68 -7.74
N SER A 6 -7.79 -5.98 -7.74
CA SER A 6 -8.10 -6.77 -6.55
C SER A 6 -6.85 -7.56 -6.16
N ILE A 7 -6.47 -7.53 -4.89
CA ILE A 7 -5.30 -8.29 -4.41
C ILE A 7 -5.51 -9.80 -4.65
N GLU A 8 -6.70 -10.31 -4.38
CA GLU A 8 -7.01 -11.72 -4.63
C GLU A 8 -6.89 -12.05 -6.12
N GLY A 9 -7.39 -11.14 -6.99
CA GLY A 9 -7.36 -11.36 -8.44
C GLY A 9 -5.96 -11.35 -9.03
N THR A 10 -5.00 -10.70 -8.36
CA THR A 10 -3.59 -10.64 -8.80
C THR A 10 -2.69 -11.60 -8.05
N ALA A 11 -3.23 -12.41 -7.13
CA ALA A 11 -2.50 -13.31 -6.26
C ALA A 11 -1.44 -12.59 -5.40
N GLY A 12 -1.73 -11.35 -5.01
CA GLY A 12 -0.90 -10.55 -4.12
C GLY A 12 -0.31 -9.32 -4.77
N LEU A 13 0.44 -8.55 -4.01
CA LEU A 13 1.03 -7.29 -4.45
C LEU A 13 2.31 -7.52 -5.26
N VAL A 14 3.15 -8.49 -4.86
CA VAL A 14 4.40 -8.77 -5.56
C VAL A 14 4.13 -9.19 -7.02
N PRO A 15 3.23 -10.16 -7.29
CA PRO A 15 2.91 -10.48 -8.69
C PRO A 15 2.34 -9.28 -9.46
N LEU A 16 1.51 -8.47 -8.83
CA LEU A 16 0.97 -7.27 -9.47
C LEU A 16 2.10 -6.33 -9.91
N PHE A 17 3.08 -6.08 -9.05
CA PHE A 17 4.15 -5.14 -9.35
C PHE A 17 5.19 -5.67 -10.33
N THR A 18 5.42 -6.99 -10.32
CA THR A 18 6.41 -7.62 -11.24
C THR A 18 5.82 -8.00 -12.59
N GLU A 19 4.51 -8.29 -12.64
CA GLU A 19 3.81 -8.76 -13.84
C GLU A 19 2.66 -7.83 -14.22
N GLN A 20 2.84 -6.54 -14.02
CA GLN A 20 1.78 -5.55 -14.21
C GLN A 20 1.17 -5.59 -15.60
N THR A 21 1.97 -5.87 -16.64
CA THR A 21 1.47 -5.95 -18.03
C THR A 21 0.48 -7.11 -18.23
N GLN A 22 0.51 -8.12 -17.36
CA GLN A 22 -0.36 -9.29 -17.41
C GLN A 22 -1.52 -9.20 -16.44
N ALA A 23 -1.48 -8.26 -15.50
CA ALA A 23 -2.53 -8.08 -14.51
C ALA A 23 -3.78 -7.51 -15.17
N LYS A 24 -4.94 -8.06 -14.81
CA LYS A 24 -6.23 -7.61 -15.35
C LYS A 24 -6.92 -6.74 -14.32
N PRO A 25 -7.13 -5.44 -14.61
CA PRO A 25 -7.89 -4.58 -13.71
C PRO A 25 -9.34 -5.05 -13.60
N VAL A 26 -9.92 -4.86 -12.42
CA VAL A 26 -11.36 -5.08 -12.23
C VAL A 26 -12.19 -3.89 -12.67
N ASN A 27 -11.57 -2.71 -12.72
CA ASN A 27 -12.20 -1.47 -13.17
C ASN A 27 -11.13 -0.41 -13.45
N TYR A 28 -11.56 0.78 -13.86
CA TYR A 28 -10.69 1.94 -14.07
C TYR A 28 -11.27 3.14 -13.35
N ILE A 29 -10.40 3.99 -12.81
CA ILE A 29 -10.80 5.19 -12.10
C ILE A 29 -10.47 6.41 -12.94
N HIS A 30 -11.50 7.25 -13.16
CA HIS A 30 -11.37 8.52 -13.87
C HIS A 30 -11.80 9.65 -12.95
N ILE A 31 -10.85 10.43 -12.49
CA ILE A 31 -11.10 11.64 -11.73
C ILE A 31 -10.24 12.76 -12.33
N PRO A 32 -10.82 13.94 -12.62
CA PRO A 32 -10.04 15.06 -13.13
C PRO A 32 -8.91 15.43 -12.16
N ASN A 33 -7.74 15.73 -12.70
CA ASN A 33 -6.59 16.20 -11.93
C ASN A 33 -6.04 15.21 -10.91
N LEU A 34 -6.23 13.91 -11.13
CA LEU A 34 -5.57 12.90 -10.31
C LEU A 34 -4.07 13.04 -10.42
N PRO A 35 -3.33 12.84 -9.31
CA PRO A 35 -1.88 12.72 -9.39
C PRO A 35 -1.51 11.49 -10.23
N LYS A 36 -0.30 11.52 -10.80
CA LYS A 36 0.18 10.38 -11.58
C LYS A 36 0.30 9.16 -10.67
N CYS A 37 -0.40 8.09 -11.03
CA CYS A 37 -0.43 6.83 -10.29
C CYS A 37 -0.22 5.66 -11.23
N ASP A 38 0.37 4.58 -10.70
CA ASP A 38 0.55 3.34 -11.45
C ASP A 38 -0.69 2.45 -11.35
N GLY A 39 -1.46 2.58 -10.30
CA GLY A 39 -2.65 1.78 -10.09
C GLY A 39 -3.39 2.15 -8.82
N ALA A 40 -4.44 1.39 -8.57
CA ALA A 40 -5.25 1.51 -7.37
C ALA A 40 -5.65 0.13 -6.88
N ILE A 41 -5.85 -0.02 -5.58
CA ILE A 41 -6.32 -1.27 -4.97
C ILE A 41 -7.29 -0.97 -3.83
N TYR A 42 -8.17 -1.95 -3.56
CA TYR A 42 -8.96 -1.97 -2.34
C TYR A 42 -8.08 -2.39 -1.17
N ILE A 43 -8.23 -1.72 -0.04
CA ILE A 43 -7.51 -2.11 1.18
C ILE A 43 -8.41 -2.88 2.12
N VAL A 44 -7.79 -3.72 2.95
CA VAL A 44 -8.45 -4.44 4.04
C VAL A 44 -7.71 -4.16 5.34
N GLY A 45 -8.39 -4.39 6.46
CA GLY A 45 -7.80 -4.16 7.78
C GLY A 45 -8.08 -2.77 8.30
N ASP A 46 -7.62 -2.50 9.53
CA ASP A 46 -7.96 -1.29 10.26
C ASP A 46 -6.74 -0.53 10.80
N SER A 47 -5.53 -0.90 10.36
CA SER A 47 -4.30 -0.28 10.89
C SER A 47 -4.23 1.22 10.63
N MET A 48 -4.90 1.71 9.61
CA MET A 48 -4.92 3.14 9.25
C MET A 48 -6.25 3.82 9.58
N TYR A 49 -7.11 3.15 10.32
CA TYR A 49 -8.36 3.72 10.80
C TYR A 49 -8.08 4.88 11.77
N PRO A 50 -8.79 6.00 11.73
CA PRO A 50 -9.97 6.29 10.90
C PRO A 50 -9.64 6.94 9.55
N LEU A 51 -8.37 7.19 9.24
CA LEU A 51 -7.98 7.83 7.99
C LEU A 51 -8.35 6.97 6.79
N LEU A 52 -8.07 5.67 6.87
CA LEU A 52 -8.49 4.69 5.87
C LEU A 52 -9.31 3.61 6.56
N LYS A 53 -10.38 3.17 5.89
CA LYS A 53 -11.22 2.06 6.36
C LYS A 53 -11.11 0.90 5.39
N SER A 54 -11.34 -0.31 5.90
CA SER A 54 -11.44 -1.49 5.04
C SER A 54 -12.48 -1.26 3.94
N GLY A 55 -12.12 -1.55 2.70
CA GLY A 55 -12.94 -1.28 1.53
C GLY A 55 -12.64 0.04 0.84
N ASP A 56 -11.86 0.92 1.46
CA ASP A 56 -11.38 2.12 0.77
C ASP A 56 -10.43 1.73 -0.37
N ILE A 57 -10.32 2.61 -1.35
CA ILE A 57 -9.39 2.45 -2.47
C ILE A 57 -8.20 3.37 -2.22
N VAL A 58 -6.99 2.84 -2.39
CA VAL A 58 -5.78 3.67 -2.41
C VAL A 58 -5.20 3.69 -3.81
N LEU A 59 -4.79 4.88 -4.24
CA LEU A 59 -4.08 5.09 -5.51
C LEU A 59 -2.60 5.18 -5.17
N TYR A 60 -1.76 4.47 -5.91
CA TYR A 60 -0.37 4.29 -5.56
C TYR A 60 0.56 4.54 -6.73
N LYS A 61 1.79 4.89 -6.40
CA LYS A 61 2.91 4.95 -7.33
C LYS A 61 4.00 4.04 -6.80
N GLN A 62 4.37 3.03 -7.60
CA GLN A 62 5.39 2.07 -7.22
C GLN A 62 6.76 2.75 -7.04
N LEU A 63 7.44 2.45 -5.94
CA LEU A 63 8.83 2.80 -5.76
C LEU A 63 9.72 1.71 -6.36
N ARG A 64 10.72 2.12 -7.11
CA ARG A 64 11.69 1.19 -7.69
C ARG A 64 12.96 1.11 -6.88
N ASP A 65 13.21 2.11 -6.02
CA ASP A 65 14.41 2.20 -5.19
C ASP A 65 13.99 2.56 -3.77
N LEU A 66 14.38 1.75 -2.79
CA LEU A 66 14.09 1.99 -1.38
C LEU A 66 14.74 3.27 -0.86
N ASN A 67 15.76 3.79 -1.53
CA ASN A 67 16.34 5.08 -1.19
C ASN A 67 15.41 6.24 -1.48
N ASP A 68 14.35 6.02 -2.24
CA ASP A 68 13.34 7.04 -2.55
C ASP A 68 12.25 7.15 -1.48
N ILE A 69 12.37 6.42 -0.38
CA ILE A 69 11.44 6.53 0.74
C ILE A 69 11.61 7.89 1.43
N PHE A 70 10.49 8.59 1.61
CA PHE A 70 10.41 9.76 2.49
C PHE A 70 9.87 9.31 3.84
N TRP A 71 10.65 9.57 4.90
CA TRP A 71 10.26 9.17 6.24
C TRP A 71 9.00 9.90 6.67
N GLY A 72 8.03 9.16 7.15
CA GLY A 72 6.74 9.68 7.60
C GLY A 72 5.63 9.65 6.57
N ASP A 73 5.93 9.36 5.32
CA ASP A 73 4.91 9.21 4.29
C ASP A 73 4.23 7.84 4.38
N MET A 74 3.08 7.74 3.74
CA MET A 74 2.24 6.55 3.74
C MET A 74 2.58 5.65 2.55
N TYR A 75 2.77 4.37 2.83
CA TYR A 75 3.16 3.38 1.82
C TYR A 75 2.28 2.15 1.85
N LEU A 76 2.00 1.65 0.66
CA LEU A 76 1.43 0.34 0.43
C LEU A 76 2.59 -0.65 0.34
N LEU A 77 2.55 -1.70 1.14
CA LEU A 77 3.68 -2.60 1.36
C LEU A 77 3.28 -4.06 1.21
N SER A 78 4.19 -4.85 0.65
CA SER A 78 4.19 -6.30 0.79
C SER A 78 5.39 -6.70 1.64
N ILE A 79 5.12 -7.40 2.73
CA ILE A 79 6.14 -7.84 3.68
C ILE A 79 6.13 -9.36 3.71
N ASP A 80 7.31 -9.96 3.62
CA ASP A 80 7.48 -11.40 3.78
C ASP A 80 7.53 -11.73 5.27
N ILE A 81 6.56 -12.52 5.73
CA ILE A 81 6.50 -13.04 7.10
C ILE A 81 6.42 -14.55 7.01
N ASP A 82 7.52 -15.22 7.35
CA ASP A 82 7.63 -16.68 7.31
C ASP A 82 7.23 -17.27 5.95
N GLY A 83 7.60 -16.60 4.87
CA GLY A 83 7.31 -17.07 3.50
C GLY A 83 5.92 -16.68 3.00
N GLU A 84 5.09 -16.05 3.82
CA GLU A 84 3.77 -15.59 3.43
C GLU A 84 3.78 -14.08 3.17
N GLU A 85 2.99 -13.65 2.20
CA GLU A 85 2.86 -12.24 1.89
C GLU A 85 1.86 -11.58 2.83
N TYR A 86 2.31 -10.51 3.48
CA TYR A 86 1.45 -9.63 4.26
C TYR A 86 1.36 -8.28 3.57
N VAL A 87 0.17 -7.93 3.06
CA VAL A 87 -0.09 -6.66 2.39
C VAL A 87 -0.72 -5.69 3.37
N THR A 88 -0.14 -4.51 3.50
CA THR A 88 -0.62 -3.51 4.46
C THR A 88 -0.30 -2.09 3.98
N VAL A 89 -0.95 -1.12 4.60
CA VAL A 89 -0.64 0.30 4.45
C VAL A 89 -0.15 0.82 5.79
N LYS A 90 1.00 1.46 5.80
CA LYS A 90 1.65 2.00 7.00
C LYS A 90 2.38 3.29 6.68
N TYR A 91 2.60 4.13 7.68
CA TYR A 91 3.65 5.13 7.60
C TYR A 91 5.00 4.44 7.79
N ILE A 92 6.01 4.85 7.02
CA ILE A 92 7.36 4.34 7.21
C ILE A 92 8.19 5.43 7.86
N GLN A 93 8.74 5.10 9.02
CA GLN A 93 9.65 5.96 9.76
C GLN A 93 11.03 5.33 9.84
N LYS A 94 12.03 6.16 10.08
CA LYS A 94 13.38 5.68 10.29
C LYS A 94 13.44 4.88 11.59
N SER A 95 14.05 3.70 11.55
CA SER A 95 14.32 2.91 12.76
C SER A 95 15.65 3.31 13.37
N ASP A 96 15.78 3.16 14.70
CA ASP A 96 17.05 3.28 15.39
C ASP A 96 17.97 2.09 15.13
N ARG A 97 17.43 1.01 14.56
CA ARG A 97 18.17 -0.20 14.23
C ARG A 97 18.62 -0.14 12.79
N GLU A 98 19.93 -0.30 12.56
CA GLU A 98 20.48 -0.34 11.21
C GLU A 98 19.90 -1.51 10.43
N GLY A 99 19.50 -1.27 9.17
CA GLY A 99 18.91 -2.29 8.31
C GLY A 99 17.41 -2.51 8.54
N TYR A 100 16.79 -1.72 9.42
CA TYR A 100 15.36 -1.80 9.73
C TYR A 100 14.65 -0.51 9.38
N VAL A 101 13.37 -0.60 9.18
CA VAL A 101 12.45 0.55 9.12
C VAL A 101 11.38 0.36 10.18
N ARG A 102 10.82 1.47 10.66
CA ARG A 102 9.71 1.44 11.61
C ARG A 102 8.40 1.64 10.87
N LEU A 103 7.49 0.70 11.03
CA LEU A 103 6.15 0.78 10.48
C LEU A 103 5.21 1.33 11.55
N VAL A 104 4.50 2.39 11.22
CA VAL A 104 3.64 3.11 12.15
C VAL A 104 2.21 3.11 11.60
N SER A 105 1.25 2.77 12.46
CA SER A 105 -0.16 2.78 12.14
C SER A 105 -0.81 4.10 12.55
N GLN A 106 -1.84 4.52 11.82
CA GLN A 106 -2.68 5.64 12.23
C GLN A 106 -3.56 5.23 13.43
N ASN A 107 -4.02 3.99 13.44
CA ASN A 107 -4.85 3.46 14.51
C ASN A 107 -4.01 3.21 15.77
N PRO A 108 -4.32 3.87 16.89
CA PRO A 108 -3.51 3.75 18.11
C PRO A 108 -3.57 2.37 18.78
N HIS A 109 -4.51 1.52 18.38
CA HIS A 109 -4.57 0.14 18.87
C HIS A 109 -3.52 -0.77 18.24
N HIS A 110 -2.84 -0.31 17.19
CA HIS A 110 -1.75 -1.04 16.55
C HIS A 110 -0.42 -0.44 16.97
N ALA A 111 0.43 -1.26 17.58
CA ALA A 111 1.77 -0.83 17.99
C ALA A 111 2.69 -0.68 16.78
N ASP A 112 3.68 0.20 16.90
CA ASP A 112 4.74 0.33 15.93
C ASP A 112 5.56 -0.97 15.86
N LYS A 113 6.14 -1.24 14.71
CA LYS A 113 6.94 -2.44 14.52
C LYS A 113 8.15 -2.12 13.65
N ASP A 114 9.34 -2.52 14.10
CA ASP A 114 10.52 -2.50 13.26
C ASP A 114 10.55 -3.75 12.38
N VAL A 115 10.87 -3.56 11.09
CA VAL A 115 10.91 -4.63 10.11
C VAL A 115 12.22 -4.50 9.34
N GLU A 116 12.89 -5.63 9.12
CA GLU A 116 14.08 -5.66 8.27
C GLU A 116 13.73 -5.20 6.86
N ILE A 117 14.54 -4.32 6.30
CA ILE A 117 14.33 -3.78 4.95
C ILE A 117 14.21 -4.89 3.91
N GLY A 118 15.02 -5.96 4.05
CA GLY A 118 15.01 -7.08 3.12
C GLY A 118 13.70 -7.88 3.09
N ARG A 119 12.83 -7.73 4.09
CA ARG A 119 11.51 -8.37 4.10
C ARG A 119 10.46 -7.59 3.32
N ILE A 120 10.75 -6.35 2.94
CA ILE A 120 9.84 -5.56 2.10
C ILE A 120 10.05 -6.00 0.66
N ARG A 121 9.04 -6.65 0.08
CA ARG A 121 9.11 -7.25 -1.25
C ARG A 121 8.48 -6.39 -2.33
N ALA A 122 7.58 -5.51 -1.94
CA ALA A 122 6.97 -4.53 -2.82
C ALA A 122 6.61 -3.30 -2.01
N ILE A 123 6.73 -2.13 -2.63
CA ILE A 123 6.46 -0.86 -1.96
C ILE A 123 5.95 0.15 -2.97
N ALA A 124 4.93 0.90 -2.58
CA ALA A 124 4.39 1.99 -3.38
C ALA A 124 3.97 3.14 -2.47
N LEU A 125 4.21 4.36 -2.93
CA LEU A 125 3.75 5.56 -2.25
C LEU A 125 2.24 5.70 -2.45
N VAL A 126 1.50 5.90 -1.36
CA VAL A 126 0.06 6.19 -1.44
C VAL A 126 -0.10 7.65 -1.85
N LYS A 127 -0.74 7.88 -2.99
CA LYS A 127 -0.90 9.21 -3.57
C LYS A 127 -2.26 9.81 -3.26
N ALA A 128 -3.29 8.99 -3.10
CA ALA A 128 -4.64 9.42 -2.85
C ALA A 128 -5.47 8.26 -2.33
N SER A 129 -6.63 8.54 -1.78
CA SER A 129 -7.59 7.52 -1.37
C SER A 129 -9.00 7.94 -1.74
N ILE A 130 -9.85 6.94 -1.93
CA ILE A 130 -11.26 7.14 -2.26
C ILE A 130 -12.09 6.30 -1.30
N ARG A 131 -13.09 6.94 -0.70
CA ARG A 131 -14.08 6.27 0.13
C ARG A 131 -15.45 6.51 -0.45
N MET A 132 -16.21 5.43 -0.66
CA MET A 132 -17.60 5.52 -1.06
C MET A 132 -18.47 5.31 0.16
N ASN A 133 -19.26 6.33 0.51
CA ASN A 133 -20.20 6.27 1.62
C ASN A 133 -21.61 6.15 1.06
N SER A 134 -22.29 5.06 1.41
CA SER A 134 -23.70 4.89 1.07
C SER A 134 -24.53 5.57 2.16
N ILE A 135 -25.46 6.41 1.75
CA ILE A 135 -26.41 7.08 2.66
C ILE A 135 -27.79 6.42 2.61
N ARG A 136 -27.87 5.26 2.02
CA ARG A 136 -29.14 4.52 1.88
C ARG A 136 -29.05 3.16 2.45
#